data_3e7a44a3b1ca3f9e06eb642081b1ecad
#
_entry.id   3e7a44a3b1ca3f9e06eb642081b1ecad
#
_cell.length_a   1.000
_cell.length_b   1.000
_cell.length_c   1.000
_cell.angle_alpha   90.00
_cell.angle_beta   90.00
_cell.angle_gamma   90.00
#
_symmetry.space_group_name_H-M   'P 1'
#
loop_
_entity.id
_entity.type
_entity.pdbx_description
1 polymer ?
#
loop_
_entity_poly.entity_id
_entity_poly.type
_entity_poly.pdbx_seq_one_letter_code
_entity_poly.pdbx_strand_id
1 'polypeptide(L)'
;FTKYLLSKATKKILLNDISHQMIKCMECKLSLPPYSQIIVGNAEILKFQMVEMIAANAVFQWFKDPQDALKRLYLCTKPRGRLIFSTFGSSSLADFRECFGIQSPALLLSIKDWTEIIEEAGFTLCSSKRDLYKSFYPNTLSLLKNLQQIGATPSRMIGTGELRQLINRYDHIHSTKNGVCANWELLYFSAINKQ
;
A
#
# COMPACT_ATOMS: atom_id res chain seq x y z
N PHE A 1 -3.37 -7.44 9.25
CA PHE A 1 -1.94 -7.21 9.44
C PHE A 1 -1.63 -6.80 10.87
N THR A 2 -2.11 -5.64 11.36
CA THR A 2 -1.85 -5.15 12.74
C THR A 2 -2.20 -6.18 13.80
N LYS A 3 -3.36 -6.86 13.72
CA LYS A 3 -3.75 -7.94 14.63
C LYS A 3 -2.70 -9.05 14.72
N TYR A 4 -2.14 -9.44 13.58
CA TYR A 4 -1.08 -10.46 13.54
C TYR A 4 0.20 -9.95 14.20
N LEU A 5 0.63 -8.73 13.92
CA LEU A 5 1.82 -8.14 14.54
C LEU A 5 1.66 -8.04 16.06
N LEU A 6 0.50 -7.59 16.54
CA LEU A 6 0.20 -7.53 17.98
C LEU A 6 0.30 -8.89 18.66
N SER A 7 -0.11 -9.98 17.99
CA SER A 7 0.01 -11.33 18.54
C SER A 7 1.44 -11.86 18.64
N LYS A 8 2.40 -11.20 17.97
CA LYS A 8 3.83 -11.57 17.96
C LYS A 8 4.71 -10.57 18.70
N ALA A 9 4.21 -9.37 18.94
CA ALA A 9 4.97 -8.33 19.64
C ALA A 9 5.05 -8.65 21.15
N THR A 10 6.26 -8.70 21.66
CA THR A 10 6.55 -8.95 23.09
C THR A 10 7.05 -7.70 23.80
N LYS A 11 7.28 -6.61 23.06
CA LYS A 11 7.84 -5.35 23.53
C LYS A 11 7.00 -4.19 22.97
N LYS A 12 7.47 -2.97 23.20
CA LYS A 12 6.83 -1.75 22.74
C LYS A 12 6.52 -1.80 21.24
N ILE A 13 5.29 -1.48 20.88
CA ILE A 13 4.83 -1.34 19.49
C ILE A 13 4.39 0.10 19.24
N LEU A 14 4.82 0.64 18.10
CA LEU A 14 4.43 1.95 17.62
C LEU A 14 3.49 1.76 16.42
N LEU A 15 2.28 2.29 16.52
CA LEU A 15 1.26 2.23 15.48
C LEU A 15 1.11 3.62 14.87
N ASN A 16 1.27 3.73 13.57
CA ASN A 16 1.15 5.01 12.86
C ASN A 16 0.15 4.90 11.71
N ASP A 17 -0.68 5.90 11.57
CA ASP A 17 -1.50 6.16 10.39
C ASP A 17 -1.67 7.67 10.24
N ILE A 18 -1.81 8.16 9.01
CA ILE A 18 -2.11 9.57 8.72
C ILE A 18 -3.56 9.92 9.07
N SER A 19 -4.46 8.93 9.01
CA SER A 19 -5.89 9.10 9.23
C SER A 19 -6.28 8.85 10.68
N HIS A 20 -6.74 9.90 11.35
CA HIS A 20 -7.31 9.79 12.69
C HIS A 20 -8.51 8.83 12.75
N GLN A 21 -9.31 8.78 11.67
CA GLN A 21 -10.45 7.86 11.58
C GLN A 21 -10.02 6.39 11.51
N MET A 22 -8.93 6.08 10.78
CA MET A 22 -8.37 4.73 10.72
C MET A 22 -7.82 4.29 12.07
N ILE A 23 -7.18 5.19 12.80
CA ILE A 23 -6.74 4.93 14.17
C ILE A 23 -7.93 4.61 15.08
N LYS A 24 -8.98 5.43 15.09
CA LYS A 24 -10.19 5.14 15.85
C LYS A 24 -10.84 3.81 15.50
N CYS A 25 -10.91 3.51 14.19
CA CYS A 25 -11.44 2.23 13.72
C CYS A 25 -10.60 1.04 14.20
N MET A 26 -9.28 1.19 14.26
CA MET A 26 -8.37 0.18 14.78
C MET A 26 -8.57 -0.01 16.30
N GLU A 27 -8.65 1.06 17.08
CA GLU A 27 -8.88 1.02 18.53
C GLU A 27 -10.21 0.34 18.88
N CYS A 28 -11.27 0.59 18.08
CA CYS A 28 -12.56 -0.08 18.27
C CYS A 28 -12.52 -1.59 17.95
N LYS A 29 -11.60 -2.04 17.09
CA LYS A 29 -11.54 -3.43 16.61
C LYS A 29 -10.47 -4.29 17.28
N LEU A 30 -9.50 -3.67 17.92
CA LEU A 30 -8.33 -4.36 18.49
C LEU A 30 -8.12 -3.94 19.94
N SER A 31 -7.96 -4.93 20.80
CA SER A 31 -7.43 -4.71 22.15
C SER A 31 -5.94 -4.43 22.07
N LEU A 32 -5.53 -3.19 22.29
CA LEU A 32 -4.13 -2.80 22.23
C LEU A 32 -3.43 -3.10 23.56
N PRO A 33 -2.26 -3.75 23.53
CA PRO A 33 -1.45 -3.94 24.72
C PRO A 33 -1.06 -2.60 25.39
N PRO A 34 -0.85 -2.56 26.72
CA PRO A 34 -0.48 -1.34 27.44
C PRO A 34 0.83 -0.67 26.95
N TYR A 35 1.69 -1.45 26.31
CA TYR A 35 2.95 -0.98 25.74
C TYR A 35 2.81 -0.45 24.29
N SER A 36 1.59 -0.31 23.80
CA SER A 36 1.32 0.27 22.49
C SER A 36 1.35 1.79 22.55
N GLN A 37 1.98 2.40 21.57
CA GLN A 37 1.98 3.85 21.35
C GLN A 37 1.36 4.15 19.99
N ILE A 38 0.46 5.12 19.94
CA ILE A 38 -0.19 5.54 18.68
C ILE A 38 0.35 6.92 18.30
N ILE A 39 0.69 7.09 17.03
CA ILE A 39 1.06 8.38 16.43
C ILE A 39 0.19 8.60 15.19
N VAL A 40 -0.58 9.68 15.20
CA VAL A 40 -1.32 10.14 14.02
C VAL A 40 -0.44 11.11 13.26
N GLY A 41 -0.16 10.82 11.99
CA GLY A 41 0.64 11.71 11.15
C GLY A 41 1.26 11.04 9.94
N ASN A 42 1.82 11.87 9.06
CA ASN A 42 2.45 11.41 7.84
C ASN A 42 3.81 10.76 8.12
N ALA A 43 3.91 9.47 7.86
CA ALA A 43 5.13 8.67 8.06
C ALA A 43 6.35 9.15 7.25
N GLU A 44 6.13 9.85 6.12
CA GLU A 44 7.23 10.40 5.30
C GLU A 44 8.05 11.46 6.04
N ILE A 45 7.42 12.22 6.94
CA ILE A 45 8.05 13.37 7.60
C ILE A 45 8.20 13.21 9.12
N LEU A 46 7.51 12.24 9.72
CA LEU A 46 7.62 11.98 11.15
C LEU A 46 9.02 11.50 11.52
N LYS A 47 9.47 11.96 12.69
CA LYS A 47 10.68 11.44 13.33
C LYS A 47 10.28 10.34 14.31
N PHE A 48 10.65 9.13 13.99
CA PHE A 48 10.43 7.98 14.87
C PHE A 48 11.64 7.73 15.78
N GLN A 49 11.39 7.14 16.93
CA GLN A 49 12.47 6.59 17.75
C GLN A 49 13.10 5.38 17.06
N MET A 50 14.30 4.97 17.50
CA MET A 50 14.97 3.78 17.00
C MET A 50 14.14 2.52 17.27
N VAL A 51 13.92 1.70 16.23
CA VAL A 51 13.14 0.46 16.29
C VAL A 51 13.91 -0.73 15.73
N GLU A 52 13.57 -1.92 16.18
CA GLU A 52 14.13 -3.17 15.67
C GLU A 52 13.47 -3.62 14.37
N MET A 53 12.23 -3.18 14.13
CA MET A 53 11.49 -3.55 12.94
C MET A 53 10.51 -2.46 12.53
N ILE A 54 10.49 -2.19 11.24
CA ILE A 54 9.47 -1.40 10.57
C ILE A 54 8.65 -2.35 9.72
N ALA A 55 7.32 -2.33 9.89
CA ALA A 55 6.41 -3.15 9.12
C ALA A 55 5.27 -2.29 8.55
N ALA A 56 5.07 -2.34 7.23
CA ALA A 56 4.03 -1.60 6.54
C ALA A 56 3.26 -2.50 5.56
N ASN A 57 1.95 -2.30 5.47
CA ASN A 57 1.12 -3.05 4.54
C ASN A 57 0.28 -2.10 3.70
N ALA A 58 0.55 -2.05 2.40
CA ALA A 58 -0.12 -1.19 1.43
C ALA A 58 -0.13 0.30 1.84
N VAL A 59 1.02 0.82 2.28
CA VAL A 59 1.21 2.20 2.71
C VAL A 59 2.14 2.96 1.76
N PHE A 60 3.27 2.38 1.38
CA PHE A 60 4.35 3.10 0.72
C PHE A 60 4.00 3.59 -0.68
N GLN A 61 3.01 2.99 -1.34
CA GLN A 61 2.49 3.53 -2.61
C GLN A 61 1.83 4.92 -2.49
N TRP A 62 1.53 5.37 -1.28
CA TRP A 62 0.96 6.69 -1.02
C TRP A 62 2.02 7.76 -0.72
N PHE A 63 3.28 7.37 -0.62
CA PHE A 63 4.37 8.31 -0.40
C PHE A 63 4.61 9.15 -1.65
N LYS A 64 4.86 10.44 -1.45
CA LYS A 64 5.21 11.38 -2.53
C LYS A 64 6.67 11.22 -2.95
N ASP A 65 7.53 11.01 -1.95
CA ASP A 65 8.96 10.76 -2.12
C ASP A 65 9.38 9.53 -1.30
N PRO A 66 9.18 8.31 -1.84
CA PRO A 66 9.54 7.09 -1.13
C PRO A 66 11.05 6.95 -0.91
N GLN A 67 11.88 7.58 -1.74
CA GLN A 67 13.33 7.53 -1.61
C GLN A 67 13.80 8.29 -0.36
N ASP A 68 13.35 9.53 -0.16
CA ASP A 68 13.66 10.29 1.07
C ASP A 68 13.01 9.64 2.30
N ALA A 69 11.76 9.19 2.18
CA ALA A 69 11.06 8.52 3.25
C ALA A 69 11.80 7.26 3.74
N LEU A 70 12.26 6.39 2.82
CA LEU A 70 13.01 5.19 3.20
C LEU A 70 14.37 5.51 3.80
N LYS A 71 15.06 6.56 3.35
CA LYS A 71 16.30 7.05 4.01
C LYS A 71 16.05 7.46 5.46
N ARG A 72 14.95 8.18 5.72
CA ARG A 72 14.55 8.55 7.10
C ARG A 72 14.21 7.33 7.94
N LEU A 73 13.47 6.37 7.38
CA LEU A 73 13.13 5.12 8.06
C LEU A 73 14.39 4.28 8.35
N TYR A 74 15.37 4.28 7.45
CA TYR A 74 16.65 3.64 7.69
C TYR A 74 17.37 4.24 8.92
N LEU A 75 17.41 5.56 9.05
CA LEU A 75 18.00 6.24 10.21
C LEU A 75 17.28 5.95 11.53
N CYS A 76 16.01 5.55 11.47
CA CYS A 76 15.23 5.12 12.64
C CYS A 76 15.31 3.61 12.89
N THR A 77 16.02 2.86 12.06
CA THR A 77 16.14 1.40 12.19
C THR A 77 17.45 1.06 12.89
N LYS A 78 17.37 0.32 14.00
CA LYS A 78 18.56 -0.13 14.74
C LYS A 78 19.49 -0.98 13.87
N PRO A 79 20.79 -1.06 14.23
CA PRO A 79 21.68 -2.05 13.66
C PRO A 79 21.05 -3.46 13.68
N ARG A 80 21.11 -4.16 12.57
CA ARG A 80 20.45 -5.47 12.34
C ARG A 80 18.92 -5.44 12.38
N GLY A 81 18.31 -4.25 12.45
CA GLY A 81 16.85 -4.06 12.37
C GLY A 81 16.31 -4.34 10.98
N ARG A 82 15.03 -4.59 10.87
CA ARG A 82 14.37 -5.04 9.64
C ARG A 82 13.34 -4.06 9.12
N LEU A 83 13.28 -3.94 7.80
CA LEU A 83 12.19 -3.32 7.07
C LEU A 83 11.40 -4.43 6.34
N ILE A 84 10.10 -4.53 6.59
CA ILE A 84 9.21 -5.49 5.94
C ILE A 84 7.97 -4.73 5.45
N PHE A 85 7.68 -4.80 4.16
CA PHE A 85 6.48 -4.15 3.66
C PHE A 85 5.86 -4.85 2.45
N SER A 86 4.59 -4.58 2.24
CA SER A 86 3.88 -4.88 1.00
C SER A 86 3.37 -3.60 0.35
N THR A 87 3.28 -3.62 -0.97
CA THR A 87 2.78 -2.51 -1.77
C THR A 87 2.14 -3.03 -3.06
N PHE A 88 1.44 -2.15 -3.77
CA PHE A 88 0.94 -2.47 -5.11
C PHE A 88 1.99 -2.12 -6.16
N GLY A 89 2.17 -3.02 -7.14
CA GLY A 89 3.11 -2.84 -8.24
C GLY A 89 2.50 -2.18 -9.47
N SER A 90 3.36 -1.89 -10.44
CA SER A 90 3.06 -1.14 -11.66
C SER A 90 1.99 -1.76 -12.56
N SER A 91 1.82 -3.09 -12.50
CA SER A 91 0.79 -3.79 -13.27
C SER A 91 -0.59 -3.81 -12.60
N SER A 92 -0.73 -3.23 -11.39
CA SER A 92 -2.03 -3.17 -10.71
C SER A 92 -3.03 -2.37 -11.52
N LEU A 93 -4.20 -2.99 -11.83
CA LEU A 93 -5.28 -2.39 -12.59
C LEU A 93 -4.83 -1.80 -13.95
N ALA A 94 -3.79 -2.36 -14.60
CA ALA A 94 -3.25 -1.81 -15.85
C ALA A 94 -4.32 -1.69 -16.93
N ASP A 95 -5.07 -2.77 -17.18
CA ASP A 95 -6.15 -2.80 -18.18
C ASP A 95 -7.24 -1.77 -17.89
N PHE A 96 -7.58 -1.60 -16.59
CA PHE A 96 -8.55 -0.62 -16.15
C PHE A 96 -8.05 0.82 -16.38
N ARG A 97 -6.81 1.11 -15.98
CA ARG A 97 -6.20 2.42 -16.17
C ARG A 97 -6.09 2.81 -17.64
N GLU A 98 -5.69 1.85 -18.49
CA GLU A 98 -5.62 2.03 -19.93
C GLU A 98 -7.00 2.31 -20.55
N CYS A 99 -8.00 1.47 -20.23
CA CYS A 99 -9.36 1.63 -20.75
C CYS A 99 -9.97 2.99 -20.38
N PHE A 100 -9.72 3.48 -19.16
CA PHE A 100 -10.26 4.74 -18.66
C PHE A 100 -9.36 5.96 -18.97
N GLY A 101 -8.18 5.76 -19.55
CA GLY A 101 -7.21 6.82 -19.81
C GLY A 101 -6.82 7.59 -18.54
N ILE A 102 -6.64 6.88 -17.42
CA ILE A 102 -6.36 7.44 -16.10
C ILE A 102 -5.04 6.96 -15.55
N GLN A 103 -4.46 7.79 -14.69
CA GLN A 103 -3.32 7.38 -13.88
C GLN A 103 -3.76 7.01 -12.46
N SER A 104 -3.01 6.15 -11.81
CA SER A 104 -3.23 5.84 -10.40
C SER A 104 -2.88 7.06 -9.52
N PRO A 105 -3.70 7.39 -8.51
CA PRO A 105 -3.32 8.36 -7.50
C PRO A 105 -2.20 7.85 -6.58
N ALA A 106 -2.03 6.52 -6.52
CA ALA A 106 -0.95 5.86 -5.81
C ALA A 106 0.27 5.69 -6.74
N LEU A 107 1.47 5.77 -6.19
CA LEU A 107 2.72 5.51 -6.87
C LEU A 107 2.90 3.99 -7.07
N LEU A 108 2.64 3.51 -8.27
CA LEU A 108 2.74 2.10 -8.63
C LEU A 108 4.09 1.82 -9.30
N LEU A 109 5.09 1.51 -8.51
CA LEU A 109 6.44 1.20 -8.97
C LEU A 109 6.62 -0.29 -9.26
N SER A 110 7.59 -0.61 -10.12
CA SER A 110 8.00 -1.99 -10.37
C SER A 110 8.78 -2.56 -9.19
N ILE A 111 8.95 -3.89 -9.17
CA ILE A 111 9.80 -4.56 -8.17
C ILE A 111 11.25 -4.08 -8.27
N LYS A 112 11.72 -3.74 -9.48
CA LYS A 112 13.06 -3.21 -9.72
C LYS A 112 13.22 -1.83 -9.10
N ASP A 113 12.30 -0.91 -9.37
CA ASP A 113 12.36 0.47 -8.83
C ASP A 113 12.35 0.45 -7.29
N TRP A 114 11.49 -0.37 -6.68
CA TRP A 114 11.48 -0.53 -5.23
C TRP A 114 12.78 -1.11 -4.67
N THR A 115 13.39 -2.07 -5.38
CA THR A 115 14.69 -2.63 -4.99
C THR A 115 15.77 -1.55 -4.96
N GLU A 116 15.85 -0.72 -6.00
CA GLU A 116 16.78 0.40 -6.09
C GLU A 116 16.56 1.40 -4.95
N ILE A 117 15.32 1.80 -4.70
CA ILE A 117 14.97 2.72 -3.59
C ILE A 117 15.37 2.15 -2.22
N ILE A 118 15.15 0.86 -1.98
CA ILE A 118 15.51 0.19 -0.73
C ILE A 118 17.03 0.23 -0.52
N GLU A 119 17.80 -0.11 -1.55
CA GLU A 119 19.26 -0.17 -1.50
C GLU A 119 19.90 1.21 -1.38
N GLU A 120 19.40 2.20 -2.13
CA GLU A 120 19.84 3.59 -2.03
C GLU A 120 19.50 4.25 -0.68
N ALA A 121 18.47 3.76 0.01
CA ALA A 121 18.17 4.20 1.36
C ALA A 121 19.15 3.67 2.41
N GLY A 122 19.99 2.67 2.07
CA GLY A 122 20.99 2.05 2.94
C GLY A 122 20.61 0.66 3.45
N PHE A 123 19.41 0.17 3.18
CA PHE A 123 19.03 -1.20 3.52
C PHE A 123 19.67 -2.20 2.55
N THR A 124 19.93 -3.41 3.05
CA THR A 124 20.25 -4.55 2.19
C THR A 124 19.00 -5.39 1.97
N LEU A 125 18.59 -5.56 0.71
CA LEU A 125 17.47 -6.40 0.36
C LEU A 125 17.78 -7.87 0.73
N CYS A 126 16.89 -8.50 1.48
CA CYS A 126 16.97 -9.92 1.84
C CYS A 126 16.12 -10.78 0.92
N SER A 127 14.92 -10.33 0.62
CA SER A 127 14.01 -11.02 -0.30
C SER A 127 12.97 -10.06 -0.87
N SER A 128 12.53 -10.38 -2.08
CA SER A 128 11.37 -9.76 -2.71
C SER A 128 10.48 -10.84 -3.31
N LYS A 129 9.17 -10.60 -3.34
CA LYS A 129 8.18 -11.49 -3.94
C LYS A 129 7.15 -10.68 -4.70
N ARG A 130 6.69 -11.23 -5.81
CA ARG A 130 5.62 -10.70 -6.64
C ARG A 130 4.50 -11.71 -6.70
N ASP A 131 3.28 -11.30 -6.38
CA ASP A 131 2.07 -12.08 -6.57
C ASP A 131 1.09 -11.33 -7.47
N LEU A 132 0.46 -12.05 -8.40
CA LEU A 132 -0.63 -11.54 -9.21
C LEU A 132 -1.95 -12.05 -8.63
N TYR A 133 -2.81 -11.14 -8.25
CA TYR A 133 -4.11 -11.44 -7.66
C TYR A 133 -5.24 -10.92 -8.54
N LYS A 134 -6.29 -11.73 -8.70
CA LYS A 134 -7.51 -11.35 -9.42
C LYS A 134 -8.65 -11.18 -8.43
N SER A 135 -9.33 -10.04 -8.51
CA SER A 135 -10.59 -9.83 -7.83
C SER A 135 -11.72 -9.72 -8.85
N PHE A 136 -12.92 -10.12 -8.44
CA PHE A 136 -14.09 -10.10 -9.29
C PHE A 136 -15.15 -9.20 -8.66
N TYR A 137 -15.77 -8.39 -9.49
CA TYR A 137 -16.83 -7.46 -9.11
C TYR A 137 -18.07 -7.72 -9.96
N PRO A 138 -19.28 -7.50 -9.45
CA PRO A 138 -20.51 -7.71 -10.23
C PRO A 138 -20.51 -6.95 -11.58
N ASN A 139 -19.92 -5.77 -11.60
CA ASN A 139 -19.74 -4.91 -12.76
C ASN A 139 -18.66 -3.84 -12.48
N THR A 140 -18.27 -3.10 -13.51
CA THR A 140 -17.27 -2.01 -13.40
C THR A 140 -17.69 -0.89 -12.46
N LEU A 141 -18.97 -0.59 -12.34
CA LEU A 141 -19.46 0.40 -11.38
C LEU A 141 -19.16 -0.01 -9.93
N SER A 142 -19.28 -1.29 -9.62
CA SER A 142 -18.93 -1.85 -8.30
C SER A 142 -17.44 -1.77 -8.03
N LEU A 143 -16.60 -2.01 -9.04
CA LEU A 143 -15.14 -1.78 -8.95
C LEU A 143 -14.83 -0.32 -8.67
N LEU A 144 -15.43 0.63 -9.43
CA LEU A 144 -15.25 2.06 -9.22
C LEU A 144 -15.63 2.52 -7.82
N LYS A 145 -16.78 2.05 -7.30
CA LYS A 145 -17.21 2.33 -5.92
C LYS A 145 -16.21 1.81 -4.88
N ASN A 146 -15.67 0.61 -5.10
CA ASN A 146 -14.65 0.05 -4.21
C ASN A 146 -13.36 0.88 -4.23
N LEU A 147 -12.88 1.29 -5.41
CA LEU A 147 -11.71 2.17 -5.55
C LEU A 147 -11.93 3.52 -4.84
N GLN A 148 -13.12 4.09 -4.94
CA GLN A 148 -13.49 5.30 -4.23
C GLN A 148 -13.45 5.12 -2.71
N GLN A 149 -13.96 4.02 -2.20
CA GLN A 149 -13.98 3.74 -0.76
C GLN A 149 -12.58 3.59 -0.15
N ILE A 150 -11.62 3.08 -0.92
CA ILE A 150 -10.21 2.94 -0.48
C ILE A 150 -9.34 4.16 -0.80
N GLY A 151 -9.93 5.25 -1.31
CA GLY A 151 -9.19 6.46 -1.68
C GLY A 151 -8.38 6.37 -2.97
N ALA A 152 -8.54 5.31 -3.76
CA ALA A 152 -7.83 5.09 -5.02
C ALA A 152 -8.59 5.66 -6.24
N THR A 153 -9.36 6.72 -6.04
CA THR A 153 -10.10 7.38 -7.13
C THR A 153 -9.15 8.26 -7.94
N PRO A 154 -9.12 8.09 -9.27
CA PRO A 154 -8.34 8.96 -10.14
C PRO A 154 -8.79 10.42 -10.05
N SER A 155 -7.86 11.33 -10.22
CA SER A 155 -8.13 12.77 -10.17
C SER A 155 -8.77 13.32 -11.47
N ARG A 156 -8.92 12.51 -12.51
CA ARG A 156 -9.55 12.92 -13.76
C ARG A 156 -11.07 13.02 -13.58
N MET A 157 -11.64 14.19 -13.87
CA MET A 157 -13.08 14.36 -14.01
C MET A 157 -13.54 13.78 -15.36
N ILE A 158 -14.42 12.77 -15.30
CA ILE A 158 -15.01 12.11 -16.47
C ILE A 158 -16.47 12.51 -16.53
N GLY A 159 -16.93 13.03 -17.68
CA GLY A 159 -18.34 13.36 -17.89
C GLY A 159 -19.24 12.11 -17.82
N THR A 160 -20.49 12.30 -17.40
CA THR A 160 -21.42 11.16 -17.16
C THR A 160 -21.66 10.30 -18.40
N GLY A 161 -21.71 10.90 -19.60
CA GLY A 161 -21.85 10.18 -20.87
C GLY A 161 -20.62 9.34 -21.21
N GLU A 162 -19.42 9.93 -21.09
CA GLU A 162 -18.14 9.26 -21.30
C GLU A 162 -17.95 8.12 -20.28
N LEU A 163 -18.25 8.39 -19.01
CA LEU A 163 -18.14 7.37 -17.95
C LEU A 163 -19.00 6.13 -18.25
N ARG A 164 -20.23 6.34 -18.73
CA ARG A 164 -21.11 5.23 -19.12
C ARG A 164 -20.53 4.40 -20.26
N GLN A 165 -19.95 5.06 -21.28
CA GLN A 165 -19.31 4.37 -22.40
C GLN A 165 -18.10 3.55 -21.94
N LEU A 166 -17.26 4.11 -21.09
CA LEU A 166 -16.08 3.43 -20.55
C LEU A 166 -16.46 2.24 -19.67
N ILE A 167 -17.49 2.38 -18.82
CA ILE A 167 -18.03 1.26 -18.02
C ILE A 167 -18.51 0.13 -18.93
N ASN A 168 -19.33 0.44 -19.93
CA ASN A 168 -19.86 -0.58 -20.84
C ASN A 168 -18.72 -1.26 -21.63
N ARG A 169 -17.73 -0.49 -22.07
CA ARG A 169 -16.56 -1.04 -22.77
C ARG A 169 -15.76 -1.98 -21.88
N TYR A 170 -15.49 -1.58 -20.64
CA TYR A 170 -14.73 -2.41 -19.71
C TYR A 170 -15.51 -3.67 -19.31
N ASP A 171 -16.81 -3.55 -19.04
CA ASP A 171 -17.69 -4.68 -18.77
C ASP A 171 -17.67 -5.66 -19.95
N HIS A 172 -17.77 -5.18 -21.20
CA HIS A 172 -17.76 -6.04 -22.39
C HIS A 172 -16.45 -6.81 -22.55
N ILE A 173 -15.30 -6.19 -22.27
CA ILE A 173 -13.98 -6.79 -22.50
C ILE A 173 -13.58 -7.71 -21.32
N HIS A 174 -13.88 -7.32 -20.09
CA HIS A 174 -13.34 -7.95 -18.89
C HIS A 174 -14.36 -8.75 -18.06
N SER A 175 -15.59 -8.92 -18.57
CA SER A 175 -16.59 -9.77 -17.92
C SER A 175 -16.23 -11.25 -18.05
N THR A 176 -16.41 -11.95 -16.96
CA THR A 176 -16.25 -13.39 -16.84
C THR A 176 -17.53 -13.98 -16.21
N LYS A 177 -17.62 -15.31 -16.11
CA LYS A 177 -18.72 -15.98 -15.36
C LYS A 177 -18.79 -15.56 -13.89
N ASN A 178 -17.70 -15.02 -13.33
CA ASN A 178 -17.61 -14.57 -11.93
C ASN A 178 -17.80 -13.05 -11.78
N GLY A 179 -18.08 -12.33 -12.87
CA GLY A 179 -18.16 -10.87 -12.93
C GLY A 179 -16.96 -10.24 -13.60
N VAL A 180 -16.82 -8.92 -13.47
CA VAL A 180 -15.72 -8.15 -14.06
C VAL A 180 -14.43 -8.40 -13.29
N CYS A 181 -13.37 -8.78 -14.02
CA CYS A 181 -12.07 -9.08 -13.46
C CYS A 181 -11.24 -7.80 -13.28
N ALA A 182 -10.65 -7.65 -12.12
CA ALA A 182 -9.63 -6.64 -11.83
C ALA A 182 -8.32 -7.31 -11.40
N ASN A 183 -7.24 -7.00 -12.09
CA ASN A 183 -5.92 -7.57 -11.85
C ASN A 183 -5.12 -6.68 -10.89
N TRP A 184 -4.50 -7.28 -9.89
CA TRP A 184 -3.66 -6.61 -8.91
C TRP A 184 -2.28 -7.25 -8.89
N GLU A 185 -1.25 -6.42 -8.81
CA GLU A 185 0.11 -6.85 -8.55
C GLU A 185 0.48 -6.48 -7.12
N LEU A 186 0.79 -7.49 -6.32
CA LEU A 186 1.23 -7.33 -4.95
C LEU A 186 2.72 -7.60 -4.86
N LEU A 187 3.46 -6.64 -4.33
CA LEU A 187 4.89 -6.72 -4.11
C LEU A 187 5.18 -6.80 -2.61
N TYR A 188 6.10 -7.68 -2.23
CA TYR A 188 6.52 -7.88 -0.86
C TYR A 188 8.03 -7.75 -0.77
N PHE A 189 8.51 -7.07 0.24
CA PHE A 189 9.93 -6.83 0.47
C PHE A 189 10.31 -7.11 1.90
N SER A 190 11.50 -7.69 2.08
CA SER A 190 12.17 -7.81 3.36
C SER A 190 13.61 -7.34 3.19
N ALA A 191 14.02 -6.39 4.01
CA ALA A 191 15.37 -5.82 3.99
C ALA A 191 15.90 -5.65 5.42
N ILE A 192 17.22 -5.47 5.55
CA ILE A 192 17.92 -5.37 6.83
C ILE A 192 18.87 -4.17 6.82
N ASN A 193 18.96 -3.50 7.95
CA ASN A 193 20.07 -2.57 8.25
C ASN A 193 21.27 -3.40 8.68
N LYS A 194 22.35 -3.42 7.87
CA LYS A 194 23.56 -4.22 8.16
C LYS A 194 24.59 -3.53 9.06
N GLN A 195 24.36 -2.26 9.43
CA GLN A 195 25.25 -1.57 10.36
C GLN A 195 25.26 -2.20 11.73
#